data_23c0008d16a8cf79a057200d1f6d95d5
#
_entry.id   23c0008d16a8cf79a057200d1f6d95d5
#
_cell.length_a   1.000
_cell.length_b   1.000
_cell.length_c   1.000
_cell.angle_alpha   90.00
_cell.angle_beta   90.00
_cell.angle_gamma   90.00
#
_symmetry.space_group_name_H-M   'P 1'
#
loop_
_entity.id
_entity.type
_entity.pdbx_description
1 polymer ?
#
loop_
_entity_poly.entity_id
_entity_poly.type
_entity_poly.pdbx_seq_one_letter_code
_entity_poly.pdbx_strand_id
1 'polypeptide(L)'
;GNIWVIIPDQGIFRYKDNELYFYEISNRRQFKQESPNCICVRENGEVWIGFWGLGICRYNPQNDSFEQIVEDRDGRPLVGKNINSICEYGDWLIMAANEGELIKYNTKSHVLEDIKVAGADNTFYTTVAYMKGKIWLGTFNGLYVIDEKKNEVVSLKEDLMRSFSLSDKMIYSMCQDSEGGIWIGTLFGGVNYLPNRNLQFDKFVPGSSGNSLNTKRIRELAEDVKGNIWIGTEDAGISV
;
A
#
# COMPACT_ATOMS: atom_id res chain seq x y z
N GLY A 1 -12.91 -12.20 -18.52
CA GLY A 1 -13.19 -11.88 -17.11
C GLY A 1 -13.93 -10.56 -16.97
N ASN A 2 -14.41 -10.25 -15.78
CA ASN A 2 -15.06 -8.97 -15.49
C ASN A 2 -14.02 -7.91 -15.16
N ILE A 3 -14.22 -6.67 -15.64
CA ILE A 3 -13.49 -5.49 -15.18
C ILE A 3 -14.46 -4.64 -14.36
N TRP A 4 -14.09 -4.36 -13.13
CA TRP A 4 -14.88 -3.53 -12.24
C TRP A 4 -14.25 -2.14 -12.12
N VAL A 5 -15.08 -1.10 -12.22
CA VAL A 5 -14.64 0.29 -12.15
C VAL A 5 -15.54 1.06 -11.19
N ILE A 6 -14.92 1.83 -10.31
CA ILE A 6 -15.62 2.78 -9.45
C ILE A 6 -15.37 4.18 -10.00
N ILE A 7 -16.44 4.93 -10.16
CA ILE A 7 -16.37 6.35 -10.47
C ILE A 7 -17.01 7.08 -9.28
N PRO A 8 -16.22 7.83 -8.51
CA PRO A 8 -16.74 8.59 -7.40
C PRO A 8 -17.93 9.44 -7.80
N ASP A 9 -18.95 9.54 -6.95
CA ASP A 9 -20.21 10.26 -7.15
C ASP A 9 -21.09 9.77 -8.32
N GLN A 10 -20.64 8.82 -9.13
CA GLN A 10 -21.43 8.22 -10.21
C GLN A 10 -21.91 6.82 -9.88
N GLY A 11 -21.02 5.93 -9.41
CA GLY A 11 -21.40 4.58 -9.03
C GLY A 11 -20.36 3.52 -9.40
N ILE A 12 -20.85 2.29 -9.52
CA ILE A 12 -20.06 1.11 -9.79
C ILE A 12 -20.40 0.61 -11.19
N PHE A 13 -19.38 0.28 -11.96
CA PHE A 13 -19.51 -0.24 -13.33
C PHE A 13 -18.83 -1.59 -13.44
N ARG A 14 -19.44 -2.51 -14.18
CA ARG A 14 -18.84 -3.77 -14.57
C ARG A 14 -18.81 -3.87 -16.09
N TYR A 15 -17.64 -4.04 -16.66
CA TYR A 15 -17.47 -4.36 -18.05
C TYR A 15 -17.30 -5.88 -18.22
N LYS A 16 -18.18 -6.51 -18.99
CA LYS A 16 -18.21 -7.94 -19.25
C LYS A 16 -18.77 -8.20 -20.64
N ASP A 17 -18.14 -9.08 -21.41
CA ASP A 17 -18.62 -9.56 -22.72
C ASP A 17 -18.97 -8.42 -23.70
N ASN A 18 -18.16 -7.34 -23.72
CA ASN A 18 -18.37 -6.10 -24.50
C ASN A 18 -19.58 -5.25 -24.06
N GLU A 19 -20.16 -5.53 -22.91
CA GLU A 19 -21.26 -4.77 -22.34
C GLU A 19 -20.84 -4.06 -21.04
N LEU A 20 -21.39 -2.88 -20.80
CA LEU A 20 -21.19 -2.10 -19.60
C LEU A 20 -22.46 -2.15 -18.73
N TYR A 21 -22.34 -2.73 -17.57
CA TYR A 21 -23.38 -2.80 -16.56
C TYR A 21 -23.16 -1.70 -15.53
N PHE A 22 -24.22 -0.99 -15.18
CA PHE A 22 -24.20 0.04 -14.16
C PHE A 22 -24.99 -0.40 -12.92
N TYR A 23 -24.37 -0.27 -11.76
CA TYR A 23 -24.99 -0.54 -10.47
C TYR A 23 -25.23 0.77 -9.75
N GLU A 24 -26.49 1.16 -9.72
CA GLU A 24 -26.92 2.29 -8.91
C GLU A 24 -26.94 1.85 -7.44
N ILE A 25 -26.28 2.62 -6.58
CA ILE A 25 -26.42 2.42 -5.14
C ILE A 25 -27.80 2.91 -4.76
N SER A 26 -28.72 1.97 -4.66
CA SER A 26 -30.14 2.26 -4.45
C SER A 26 -30.35 2.88 -3.07
N ASN A 27 -30.74 4.08 -3.06
CA ASN A 27 -31.39 4.95 -2.12
C ASN A 27 -30.73 6.33 -1.98
N ARG A 28 -30.50 7.02 -3.09
CA ARG A 28 -30.08 8.43 -3.11
C ARG A 28 -30.93 9.35 -2.21
N ARG A 29 -32.11 8.89 -1.76
CA ARG A 29 -32.97 9.65 -0.82
C ARG A 29 -32.54 9.50 0.63
N GLN A 30 -31.91 8.38 1.02
CA GLN A 30 -31.45 8.12 2.37
C GLN A 30 -29.95 8.43 2.57
N PHE A 31 -29.15 8.37 1.50
CA PHE A 31 -27.68 8.37 1.55
C PHE A 31 -27.05 9.42 0.61
N LYS A 32 -27.36 10.70 0.84
CA LYS A 32 -26.90 11.83 0.00
C LYS A 32 -25.37 12.07 0.01
N GLN A 33 -24.57 11.33 0.80
CA GLN A 33 -23.15 11.54 0.99
C GLN A 33 -22.31 10.26 0.83
N GLU A 34 -22.89 9.17 0.35
CA GLU A 34 -22.20 7.88 0.29
C GLU A 34 -21.70 7.62 -1.12
N SER A 35 -20.38 7.61 -1.25
CA SER A 35 -19.70 7.38 -2.52
C SER A 35 -18.87 6.10 -2.44
N PRO A 36 -18.88 5.21 -3.46
CA PRO A 36 -17.94 4.10 -3.54
C PRO A 36 -16.54 4.67 -3.69
N ASN A 37 -15.60 4.17 -2.90
CA ASN A 37 -14.26 4.74 -2.81
C ASN A 37 -13.15 3.75 -3.17
N CYS A 38 -13.30 2.47 -2.82
CA CYS A 38 -12.32 1.45 -3.11
C CYS A 38 -12.96 0.11 -3.45
N ILE A 39 -12.22 -0.72 -4.18
CA ILE A 39 -12.66 -2.04 -4.61
C ILE A 39 -11.58 -3.08 -4.35
N CYS A 40 -12.01 -4.26 -3.88
CA CYS A 40 -11.16 -5.43 -3.73
C CYS A 40 -11.82 -6.61 -4.45
N VAL A 41 -11.13 -7.16 -5.43
CA VAL A 41 -11.50 -8.43 -6.07
C VAL A 41 -10.60 -9.50 -5.50
N ARG A 42 -11.18 -10.46 -4.78
CA ARG A 42 -10.46 -11.53 -4.13
C ARG A 42 -10.04 -12.61 -5.12
N GLU A 43 -9.06 -13.42 -4.76
CA GLU A 43 -8.60 -14.57 -5.56
C GLU A 43 -9.72 -15.58 -5.86
N ASN A 44 -10.70 -15.71 -4.95
CA ASN A 44 -11.87 -16.56 -5.15
C ASN A 44 -12.96 -15.94 -6.04
N GLY A 45 -12.73 -14.72 -6.56
CA GLY A 45 -13.65 -13.99 -7.42
C GLY A 45 -14.69 -13.15 -6.70
N GLU A 46 -14.75 -13.14 -5.38
CA GLU A 46 -15.62 -12.24 -4.63
C GLU A 46 -15.22 -10.78 -4.83
N VAL A 47 -16.20 -9.91 -4.96
CA VAL A 47 -16.01 -8.47 -5.15
C VAL A 47 -16.55 -7.73 -3.94
N TRP A 48 -15.70 -6.91 -3.34
CA TRP A 48 -15.99 -6.10 -2.17
C TRP A 48 -15.72 -4.64 -2.46
N ILE A 49 -16.60 -3.77 -2.02
CA ILE A 49 -16.51 -2.33 -2.22
C ILE A 49 -16.57 -1.63 -0.89
N GLY A 50 -15.63 -0.72 -0.67
CA GLY A 50 -15.62 0.21 0.45
C GLY A 50 -16.22 1.55 0.04
N PHE A 51 -16.98 2.13 0.94
CA PHE A 51 -17.70 3.38 0.76
C PHE A 51 -17.28 4.40 1.81
N TRP A 52 -17.52 5.65 1.50
CA TRP A 52 -17.61 6.68 2.51
C TRP A 52 -19.03 6.67 3.10
N GLY A 53 -19.11 6.55 4.43
CA GLY A 53 -20.36 6.56 5.20
C GLY A 53 -21.13 5.24 5.24
N LEU A 54 -20.99 4.35 4.28
CA LEU A 54 -21.74 3.09 4.19
C LEU A 54 -20.99 1.87 4.72
N GLY A 55 -19.68 1.98 4.92
CA GLY A 55 -18.83 0.84 5.29
C GLY A 55 -18.51 -0.01 4.07
N ILE A 56 -18.86 -1.30 4.08
CA ILE A 56 -18.54 -2.23 2.98
C ILE A 56 -19.78 -2.92 2.42
N CYS A 57 -19.72 -3.21 1.11
CA CYS A 57 -20.69 -4.02 0.39
C CYS A 57 -20.02 -5.20 -0.30
N ARG A 58 -20.70 -6.33 -0.39
CA ARG A 58 -20.31 -7.50 -1.16
C ARG A 58 -21.20 -7.65 -2.39
N TYR A 59 -20.60 -7.94 -3.53
CA TYR A 59 -21.36 -8.30 -4.74
C TYR A 59 -21.91 -9.72 -4.63
N ASN A 60 -23.22 -9.86 -4.88
CA ASN A 60 -23.89 -11.14 -4.96
C ASN A 60 -24.19 -11.47 -6.46
N PRO A 61 -23.47 -12.48 -7.04
CA PRO A 61 -23.65 -12.83 -8.44
C PRO A 61 -24.97 -13.55 -8.74
N GLN A 62 -25.71 -14.03 -7.72
CA GLN A 62 -26.97 -14.74 -7.94
C GLN A 62 -28.12 -13.81 -8.30
N ASN A 63 -28.15 -12.64 -7.70
CA ASN A 63 -29.17 -11.61 -7.94
C ASN A 63 -28.61 -10.36 -8.63
N ASP A 64 -27.33 -10.37 -9.02
CA ASP A 64 -26.62 -9.29 -9.69
C ASP A 64 -26.72 -7.95 -8.95
N SER A 65 -26.52 -7.96 -7.64
CA SER A 65 -26.65 -6.78 -6.77
C SER A 65 -25.58 -6.73 -5.70
N PHE A 66 -25.47 -5.59 -5.00
CA PHE A 66 -24.60 -5.41 -3.86
C PHE A 66 -25.36 -5.51 -2.55
N GLU A 67 -24.83 -6.28 -1.61
CA GLU A 67 -25.32 -6.48 -0.26
C GLU A 67 -24.44 -5.74 0.74
N GLN A 68 -25.04 -4.85 1.53
CA GLN A 68 -24.34 -4.12 2.57
C GLN A 68 -24.08 -5.02 3.78
N ILE A 69 -22.87 -4.96 4.33
CA ILE A 69 -22.55 -5.56 5.61
C ILE A 69 -22.74 -4.50 6.69
N VAL A 70 -23.84 -4.63 7.44
CA VAL A 70 -24.27 -3.62 8.41
C VAL A 70 -23.46 -3.69 9.70
N GLU A 71 -23.20 -4.90 10.18
CA GLU A 71 -22.52 -5.18 11.44
C GLU A 71 -21.80 -6.53 11.38
N ASP A 72 -20.93 -6.78 12.31
CA ASP A 72 -20.31 -8.09 12.48
C ASP A 72 -21.23 -9.06 13.25
N ARG A 73 -20.75 -10.29 13.46
CA ARG A 73 -21.48 -11.32 14.20
C ARG A 73 -21.84 -10.91 15.63
N ASP A 74 -21.06 -10.06 16.25
CA ASP A 74 -21.20 -9.65 17.64
C ASP A 74 -21.93 -8.29 17.77
N GLY A 75 -22.50 -7.78 16.65
CA GLY A 75 -23.26 -6.52 16.59
C GLY A 75 -22.41 -5.26 16.51
N ARG A 76 -21.11 -5.37 16.20
CA ARG A 76 -20.24 -4.22 16.03
C ARG A 76 -20.49 -3.58 14.66
N PRO A 77 -20.84 -2.29 14.56
CA PRO A 77 -21.28 -1.68 13.33
C PRO A 77 -20.12 -1.48 12.34
N LEU A 78 -20.39 -1.75 11.07
CA LEU A 78 -19.60 -1.36 9.91
C LEU A 78 -20.18 -0.15 9.19
N VAL A 79 -21.47 0.10 9.38
CA VAL A 79 -22.16 1.29 8.87
C VAL A 79 -21.60 2.56 9.51
N GLY A 80 -21.52 3.62 8.73
CA GLY A 80 -20.97 4.90 9.16
C GLY A 80 -19.45 5.01 9.03
N LYS A 81 -18.76 3.91 8.73
CA LYS A 81 -17.31 3.96 8.49
C LYS A 81 -17.00 4.43 7.08
N ASN A 82 -15.96 5.26 6.98
CA ASN A 82 -15.38 5.71 5.71
C ASN A 82 -14.22 4.79 5.35
N ILE A 83 -14.41 3.91 4.38
CA ILE A 83 -13.39 2.95 3.97
C ILE A 83 -12.58 3.50 2.80
N ASN A 84 -11.29 3.72 3.01
CA ASN A 84 -10.39 4.30 2.02
C ASN A 84 -9.71 3.24 1.15
N SER A 85 -9.44 2.08 1.71
CA SER A 85 -8.77 0.99 0.99
C SER A 85 -9.11 -0.35 1.62
N ILE A 86 -9.20 -1.39 0.79
CA ILE A 86 -9.43 -2.78 1.19
C ILE A 86 -8.40 -3.65 0.50
N CYS A 87 -7.83 -4.61 1.23
CA CYS A 87 -7.03 -5.68 0.63
C CYS A 87 -7.41 -7.04 1.22
N GLU A 88 -7.15 -8.09 0.44
CA GLU A 88 -7.35 -9.48 0.85
C GLU A 88 -6.17 -9.99 1.68
N TYR A 89 -6.48 -10.77 2.72
CA TYR A 89 -5.53 -11.53 3.51
C TYR A 89 -6.16 -12.89 3.91
N GLY A 90 -6.04 -13.89 3.09
CA GLY A 90 -6.69 -15.19 3.32
C GLY A 90 -8.20 -15.06 3.46
N ASP A 91 -8.77 -15.47 4.60
CA ASP A 91 -10.21 -15.30 4.86
C ASP A 91 -10.58 -13.90 5.37
N TRP A 92 -9.63 -13.02 5.49
CA TRP A 92 -9.82 -11.66 6.00
C TRP A 92 -9.80 -10.61 4.89
N LEU A 93 -10.55 -9.56 5.10
CA LEU A 93 -10.40 -8.26 4.44
C LEU A 93 -9.77 -7.30 5.44
N ILE A 94 -8.64 -6.70 5.07
CA ILE A 94 -8.02 -5.64 5.86
C ILE A 94 -8.44 -4.32 5.26
N MET A 95 -8.90 -3.41 6.11
CA MET A 95 -9.50 -2.14 5.70
C MET A 95 -8.82 -0.98 6.41
N ALA A 96 -8.35 -0.01 5.63
CA ALA A 96 -7.94 1.29 6.12
C ALA A 96 -9.15 2.21 6.14
N ALA A 97 -9.51 2.71 7.32
CA ALA A 97 -10.62 3.64 7.48
C ALA A 97 -10.15 5.02 7.93
N ASN A 98 -11.00 6.03 7.73
CA ASN A 98 -10.77 7.36 8.25
C ASN A 98 -10.61 7.30 9.78
N GLU A 99 -10.05 8.36 10.36
CA GLU A 99 -9.84 8.47 11.81
C GLU A 99 -8.73 7.58 12.37
N GLY A 100 -7.89 6.99 11.48
CA GLY A 100 -6.75 6.17 11.90
C GLY A 100 -7.16 4.79 12.39
N GLU A 101 -8.23 4.22 11.84
CA GLU A 101 -8.64 2.85 12.11
C GLU A 101 -8.08 1.89 11.04
N LEU A 102 -7.39 0.85 11.49
CA LEU A 102 -7.07 -0.33 10.69
C LEU A 102 -7.84 -1.50 11.26
N ILE A 103 -8.76 -2.03 10.47
CA ILE A 103 -9.67 -3.10 10.89
C ILE A 103 -9.59 -4.28 9.93
N LYS A 104 -9.83 -5.47 10.43
CA LYS A 104 -9.96 -6.67 9.60
C LYS A 104 -11.30 -7.35 9.85
N TYR A 105 -11.94 -7.76 8.77
CA TYR A 105 -13.20 -8.47 8.75
C TYR A 105 -13.02 -9.87 8.20
N ASN A 106 -13.41 -10.88 8.97
CA ASN A 106 -13.37 -12.26 8.51
C ASN A 106 -14.63 -12.59 7.71
N THR A 107 -14.46 -12.92 6.43
CA THR A 107 -15.57 -13.15 5.49
C THR A 107 -16.35 -14.45 5.75
N LYS A 108 -15.79 -15.39 6.55
CA LYS A 108 -16.44 -16.65 6.92
C LYS A 108 -17.09 -16.61 8.30
N SER A 109 -16.36 -16.12 9.28
CA SER A 109 -16.86 -16.05 10.66
C SER A 109 -17.66 -14.79 10.98
N HIS A 110 -17.58 -13.79 10.08
CA HIS A 110 -18.23 -12.48 10.22
C HIS A 110 -17.80 -11.71 11.48
N VAL A 111 -16.53 -11.82 11.86
CA VAL A 111 -15.94 -11.15 13.02
C VAL A 111 -15.09 -9.96 12.58
N LEU A 112 -15.19 -8.86 13.31
CA LEU A 112 -14.30 -7.69 13.19
C LEU A 112 -13.22 -7.71 14.26
N GLU A 113 -12.01 -7.37 13.86
CA GLU A 113 -10.89 -7.15 14.76
C GLU A 113 -10.16 -5.85 14.43
N ASP A 114 -9.67 -5.14 15.45
CA ASP A 114 -8.84 -3.95 15.27
C ASP A 114 -7.38 -4.32 15.23
N ILE A 115 -6.66 -3.67 14.31
CA ILE A 115 -5.19 -3.76 14.25
C ILE A 115 -4.64 -2.44 14.79
N LYS A 116 -3.96 -2.49 15.93
CA LYS A 116 -3.30 -1.31 16.50
C LYS A 116 -1.96 -1.08 15.81
N VAL A 117 -1.76 0.13 15.33
CA VAL A 117 -0.53 0.52 14.62
C VAL A 117 0.24 1.52 15.47
N ALA A 118 1.26 1.04 16.16
CA ALA A 118 2.08 1.88 17.01
C ALA A 118 2.75 3.01 16.20
N GLY A 119 2.62 4.25 16.66
CA GLY A 119 3.20 5.43 16.04
C GLY A 119 2.43 5.99 14.83
N ALA A 120 1.27 5.41 14.49
CA ALA A 120 0.37 5.92 13.47
C ALA A 120 -0.86 6.64 14.05
N ASP A 121 -0.77 7.08 15.30
CA ASP A 121 -1.84 7.81 15.96
C ASP A 121 -2.08 9.16 15.30
N ASN A 122 -3.34 9.60 15.23
CA ASN A 122 -3.77 10.91 14.72
C ASN A 122 -3.34 11.18 13.26
N THR A 123 -3.26 10.17 12.41
CA THR A 123 -3.02 10.33 10.98
C THR A 123 -4.11 9.68 10.15
N PHE A 124 -4.31 10.19 8.95
CA PHE A 124 -5.29 9.66 8.01
C PHE A 124 -4.71 8.43 7.31
N TYR A 125 -5.44 7.31 7.32
CA TYR A 125 -5.07 6.08 6.63
C TYR A 125 -5.63 6.09 5.21
N THR A 126 -4.77 6.03 4.23
CA THR A 126 -5.11 6.21 2.81
C THR A 126 -5.25 4.91 2.06
N THR A 127 -4.29 4.00 2.25
CA THR A 127 -4.20 2.77 1.48
C THR A 127 -3.64 1.64 2.33
N VAL A 128 -4.11 0.42 2.07
CA VAL A 128 -3.59 -0.80 2.72
C VAL A 128 -3.35 -1.88 1.68
N ALA A 129 -2.29 -2.64 1.86
CA ALA A 129 -1.98 -3.81 1.03
C ALA A 129 -1.35 -4.92 1.89
N TYR A 130 -1.59 -6.17 1.50
CA TYR A 130 -0.91 -7.31 2.09
C TYR A 130 0.15 -7.82 1.10
N MET A 131 1.42 -7.58 1.41
CA MET A 131 2.54 -7.90 0.54
C MET A 131 3.70 -8.49 1.35
N LYS A 132 4.40 -9.47 0.80
CA LYS A 132 5.56 -10.14 1.44
C LYS A 132 5.28 -10.64 2.87
N GLY A 133 4.05 -11.14 3.11
CA GLY A 133 3.66 -11.67 4.41
C GLY A 133 3.43 -10.63 5.50
N LYS A 134 3.29 -9.35 5.14
CA LYS A 134 3.10 -8.22 6.05
C LYS A 134 1.99 -7.29 5.56
N ILE A 135 1.42 -6.53 6.49
CA ILE A 135 0.47 -5.47 6.18
C ILE A 135 1.26 -4.18 5.94
N TRP A 136 1.02 -3.55 4.81
CA TRP A 136 1.60 -2.26 4.42
C TRP A 136 0.50 -1.22 4.49
N LEU A 137 0.67 -0.23 5.33
CA LEU A 137 -0.31 0.83 5.58
C LEU A 137 0.26 2.18 5.17
N GLY A 138 -0.31 2.78 4.15
CA GLY A 138 -0.02 4.14 3.73
C GLY A 138 -0.86 5.15 4.50
N THR A 139 -0.23 6.24 4.91
CA THR A 139 -0.87 7.31 5.67
C THR A 139 -0.45 8.69 5.17
N PHE A 140 -1.05 9.75 5.71
CA PHE A 140 -0.57 11.12 5.48
C PHE A 140 0.74 11.45 6.20
N ASN A 141 1.28 10.52 7.01
CA ASN A 141 2.51 10.73 7.78
C ASN A 141 3.50 9.56 7.64
N GLY A 142 3.61 9.01 6.44
CA GLY A 142 4.53 7.94 6.12
C GLY A 142 3.86 6.59 5.86
N LEU A 143 4.71 5.60 5.71
CA LEU A 143 4.35 4.22 5.45
C LEU A 143 4.67 3.38 6.68
N TYR A 144 3.74 2.52 7.08
CA TYR A 144 3.91 1.58 8.18
C TYR A 144 3.87 0.15 7.65
N VAL A 145 4.84 -0.67 8.07
CA VAL A 145 4.92 -2.09 7.73
C VAL A 145 4.73 -2.90 9.01
N ILE A 146 3.65 -3.66 9.05
CA ILE A 146 3.19 -4.37 10.24
C ILE A 146 3.40 -5.86 10.03
N ASP A 147 4.15 -6.47 10.92
CA ASP A 147 4.34 -7.92 11.02
C ASP A 147 3.51 -8.44 12.20
N GLU A 148 2.29 -8.90 11.94
CA GLU A 148 1.39 -9.41 13.00
C GLU A 148 2.00 -10.61 13.73
N LYS A 149 2.78 -11.46 13.04
CA LYS A 149 3.37 -12.67 13.64
C LYS A 149 4.43 -12.34 14.66
N LYS A 150 5.18 -11.25 14.46
CA LYS A 150 6.21 -10.77 15.35
C LYS A 150 5.76 -9.67 16.30
N ASN A 151 4.54 -9.16 16.08
CA ASN A 151 4.02 -7.96 16.74
C ASN A 151 4.97 -6.75 16.59
N GLU A 152 5.50 -6.57 15.39
CA GLU A 152 6.44 -5.50 15.05
C GLU A 152 5.81 -4.51 14.08
N VAL A 153 6.09 -3.23 14.27
CA VAL A 153 5.71 -2.15 13.35
C VAL A 153 6.95 -1.36 12.98
N VAL A 154 7.23 -1.27 11.68
CA VAL A 154 8.31 -0.44 11.13
C VAL A 154 7.69 0.76 10.45
N SER A 155 8.13 1.97 10.82
CA SER A 155 7.71 3.23 10.20
C SER A 155 8.77 3.71 9.22
N LEU A 156 8.37 3.95 7.98
CA LEU A 156 9.18 4.55 6.93
C LEU A 156 8.64 5.96 6.66
N LYS A 157 9.52 6.96 6.79
CA LYS A 157 9.17 8.37 6.63
C LYS A 157 10.07 9.03 5.61
N GLU A 158 9.61 10.17 5.10
CA GLU A 158 10.45 11.08 4.34
C GLU A 158 11.62 11.57 5.22
N ASP A 159 12.82 11.54 4.66
CA ASP A 159 14.02 12.09 5.29
C ASP A 159 14.91 12.69 4.19
N LEU A 160 14.90 13.99 4.08
CA LEU A 160 15.65 14.73 3.06
C LEU A 160 17.17 14.52 3.14
N MET A 161 17.67 14.05 4.29
CA MET A 161 19.10 13.77 4.51
C MET A 161 19.50 12.34 4.12
N ARG A 162 18.52 11.47 3.83
CA ARG A 162 18.77 10.08 3.46
C ARG A 162 18.37 9.82 2.01
N SER A 163 19.33 9.48 1.16
CA SER A 163 19.11 9.22 -0.28
C SER A 163 18.16 8.06 -0.61
N PHE A 164 17.79 7.25 0.37
CA PHE A 164 16.90 6.08 0.22
C PHE A 164 15.66 6.16 1.13
N SER A 165 15.27 7.35 1.54
CA SER A 165 13.99 7.59 2.22
C SER A 165 12.84 7.74 1.21
N LEU A 166 11.62 7.78 1.71
CA LEU A 166 10.47 8.13 0.89
C LEU A 166 10.59 9.56 0.33
N SER A 167 10.14 9.75 -0.89
CA SER A 167 10.15 11.06 -1.57
C SER A 167 9.10 12.04 -1.04
N ASP A 168 8.10 11.53 -0.30
CA ASP A 168 7.03 12.32 0.32
C ASP A 168 6.40 11.50 1.46
N LYS A 169 5.88 12.18 2.45
CA LYS A 169 5.21 11.57 3.60
C LYS A 169 3.79 11.09 3.33
N MET A 170 3.12 11.64 2.31
CA MET A 170 1.73 11.30 1.97
C MET A 170 1.67 10.14 0.99
N ILE A 171 1.38 8.95 1.48
CA ILE A 171 1.28 7.72 0.67
C ILE A 171 -0.15 7.56 0.17
N TYR A 172 -0.35 7.34 -1.13
CA TYR A 172 -1.67 7.25 -1.74
C TYR A 172 -2.01 5.89 -2.34
N SER A 173 -1.02 5.19 -2.84
CA SER A 173 -1.24 3.89 -3.47
C SER A 173 -0.02 2.99 -3.34
N MET A 174 -0.23 1.69 -3.36
CA MET A 174 0.83 0.70 -3.34
C MET A 174 0.44 -0.50 -4.18
N CYS A 175 1.41 -1.11 -4.83
CA CYS A 175 1.24 -2.41 -5.46
C CYS A 175 2.55 -3.19 -5.46
N GLN A 176 2.44 -4.51 -5.55
CA GLN A 176 3.57 -5.41 -5.76
C GLN A 176 3.58 -5.85 -7.22
N ASP A 177 4.74 -5.79 -7.85
CA ASP A 177 4.92 -6.29 -9.22
C ASP A 177 5.16 -7.80 -9.26
N SER A 178 5.20 -8.36 -10.47
CA SER A 178 5.41 -9.80 -10.69
C SER A 178 6.79 -10.30 -10.26
N GLU A 179 7.77 -9.41 -10.11
CA GLU A 179 9.12 -9.73 -9.62
C GLU A 179 9.23 -9.61 -8.09
N GLY A 180 8.15 -9.19 -7.44
CA GLY A 180 8.06 -8.97 -6.00
C GLY A 180 8.61 -7.61 -5.55
N GLY A 181 8.89 -6.69 -6.46
CA GLY A 181 9.18 -5.30 -6.13
C GLY A 181 7.93 -4.57 -5.64
N ILE A 182 8.09 -3.56 -4.80
CA ILE A 182 6.97 -2.78 -4.25
C ILE A 182 7.04 -1.36 -4.79
N TRP A 183 5.96 -0.93 -5.40
CA TRP A 183 5.74 0.40 -5.92
C TRP A 183 4.89 1.19 -4.93
N ILE A 184 5.31 2.39 -4.58
CA ILE A 184 4.66 3.26 -3.59
C ILE A 184 4.42 4.61 -4.23
N GLY A 185 3.17 4.92 -4.53
CA GLY A 185 2.74 6.21 -5.05
C GLY A 185 2.50 7.19 -3.93
N THR A 186 3.02 8.40 -4.08
CA THR A 186 2.88 9.50 -3.11
C THR A 186 2.07 10.64 -3.72
N LEU A 187 1.57 11.56 -2.87
CA LEU A 187 0.73 12.65 -3.36
C LEU A 187 1.52 13.68 -4.18
N PHE A 188 2.71 14.08 -3.74
CA PHE A 188 3.50 15.12 -4.38
C PHE A 188 4.92 14.69 -4.77
N GLY A 189 5.43 13.58 -4.22
CA GLY A 189 6.82 13.12 -4.41
C GLY A 189 6.99 12.10 -5.55
N GLY A 190 5.94 11.83 -6.35
CA GLY A 190 5.98 10.83 -7.41
C GLY A 190 5.91 9.40 -6.90
N VAL A 191 6.79 8.54 -7.40
CA VAL A 191 6.76 7.10 -7.11
C VAL A 191 8.08 6.63 -6.53
N ASN A 192 8.00 5.83 -5.46
CA ASN A 192 9.14 5.11 -4.88
C ASN A 192 9.07 3.65 -5.28
N TYR A 193 10.23 3.05 -5.53
CA TYR A 193 10.35 1.64 -5.85
C TYR A 193 11.27 0.93 -4.86
N LEU A 194 10.76 -0.10 -4.21
CA LEU A 194 11.52 -0.99 -3.33
C LEU A 194 11.74 -2.33 -4.06
N PRO A 195 12.96 -2.62 -4.57
CA PRO A 195 13.23 -3.84 -5.30
C PRO A 195 13.12 -5.07 -4.39
N ASN A 196 12.73 -6.21 -4.96
CA ASN A 196 12.63 -7.48 -4.22
C ASN A 196 14.00 -8.04 -3.84
N ARG A 197 14.99 -7.79 -4.66
CA ARG A 197 16.38 -8.18 -4.38
C ARG A 197 17.09 -6.99 -3.78
N ASN A 198 17.72 -7.17 -2.64
CA ASN A 198 18.77 -6.27 -2.19
C ASN A 198 19.95 -6.45 -3.18
N LEU A 199 19.91 -5.69 -4.25
CA LEU A 199 21.14 -5.35 -4.96
C LEU A 199 21.84 -4.39 -4.00
N GLN A 200 22.64 -4.93 -3.11
CA GLN A 200 23.54 -4.13 -2.28
C GLN A 200 24.62 -3.58 -3.21
N PHE A 201 24.39 -2.39 -3.72
CA PHE A 201 25.45 -1.59 -4.27
C PHE A 201 26.00 -0.75 -3.12
N ASP A 202 27.20 -1.06 -2.68
CA ASP A 202 27.93 -0.16 -1.82
C ASP A 202 28.38 1.04 -2.64
N LYS A 203 28.05 2.25 -2.16
CA LYS A 203 28.46 3.49 -2.81
C LYS A 203 29.71 4.03 -2.15
N PHE A 204 30.79 4.07 -2.90
CA PHE A 204 32.01 4.74 -2.52
C PHE A 204 32.01 6.14 -3.13
N VAL A 205 31.95 7.16 -2.28
CA VAL A 205 31.90 8.57 -2.69
C VAL A 205 33.00 9.36 -2.02
N PRO A 206 33.45 10.49 -2.59
CA PRO A 206 34.40 11.37 -1.93
C PRO A 206 33.87 11.88 -0.60
N GLY A 207 34.71 11.84 0.43
CA GLY A 207 34.35 12.24 1.79
C GLY A 207 35.57 12.34 2.70
N SER A 208 35.33 12.64 3.97
CA SER A 208 36.37 12.77 5.01
C SER A 208 36.58 11.51 5.85
N SER A 209 35.87 10.41 5.55
CA SER A 209 36.05 9.13 6.26
C SER A 209 37.20 8.31 5.64
N GLY A 210 37.86 7.46 6.44
CA GLY A 210 38.99 6.65 6.00
C GLY A 210 38.70 5.67 4.86
N ASN A 211 37.42 5.42 4.54
CA ASN A 211 36.96 4.55 3.44
C ASN A 211 36.28 5.35 2.30
N SER A 212 36.65 6.62 2.13
CA SER A 212 36.07 7.44 1.08
C SER A 212 37.02 7.60 -0.10
N LEU A 213 36.45 7.81 -1.31
CA LEU A 213 37.24 8.14 -2.49
C LEU A 213 37.80 9.55 -2.39
N ASN A 214 38.92 9.79 -3.09
CA ASN A 214 39.54 11.12 -3.18
C ASN A 214 38.82 12.03 -4.16
N THR A 215 38.14 11.47 -5.17
CA THR A 215 37.44 12.23 -6.24
C THR A 215 36.26 11.42 -6.80
N LYS A 216 35.37 12.10 -7.54
CA LYS A 216 34.22 11.48 -8.27
C LYS A 216 34.63 10.99 -9.69
N ARG A 217 35.82 11.33 -10.16
CA ARG A 217 36.25 11.04 -11.53
C ARG A 217 37.07 9.76 -11.58
N ILE A 218 36.36 8.62 -11.75
CA ILE A 218 37.00 7.32 -11.85
C ILE A 218 37.33 7.02 -13.30
N ARG A 219 38.58 6.54 -13.53
CA ARG A 219 39.10 6.16 -14.84
C ARG A 219 39.25 4.65 -15.00
N GLU A 220 39.79 3.98 -14.00
CA GLU A 220 40.14 2.56 -14.03
C GLU A 220 39.80 1.86 -12.73
N LEU A 221 39.47 0.58 -12.83
CA LEU A 221 39.30 -0.33 -11.71
C LEU A 221 40.11 -1.59 -12.00
N ALA A 222 40.84 -2.07 -11.01
CA ALA A 222 41.58 -3.32 -11.09
C ALA A 222 41.50 -4.07 -9.72
N GLU A 223 41.44 -5.39 -9.76
CA GLU A 223 41.53 -6.24 -8.59
C GLU A 223 42.94 -6.86 -8.53
N ASP A 224 43.57 -6.83 -7.37
CA ASP A 224 44.83 -7.49 -7.13
C ASP A 224 44.66 -8.94 -6.70
N VAL A 225 45.76 -9.68 -6.62
CA VAL A 225 45.78 -11.10 -6.22
C VAL A 225 45.31 -11.36 -4.76
N LYS A 226 45.14 -10.31 -3.96
CA LYS A 226 44.65 -10.37 -2.58
C LYS A 226 43.17 -9.98 -2.46
N GLY A 227 42.52 -9.62 -3.59
CA GLY A 227 41.13 -9.17 -3.63
C GLY A 227 40.92 -7.69 -3.28
N ASN A 228 41.99 -6.88 -3.24
CA ASN A 228 41.83 -5.43 -3.08
C ASN A 228 41.46 -4.79 -4.42
N ILE A 229 40.54 -3.82 -4.37
CA ILE A 229 40.12 -3.06 -5.54
C ILE A 229 40.94 -1.76 -5.62
N TRP A 230 41.71 -1.65 -6.66
CA TRP A 230 42.50 -0.45 -7.00
C TRP A 230 41.68 0.47 -7.88
N ILE A 231 41.56 1.72 -7.52
CA ILE A 231 40.70 2.71 -8.17
C ILE A 231 41.57 3.84 -8.69
N GLY A 232 41.79 3.83 -9.98
CA GLY A 232 42.51 4.92 -10.68
C GLY A 232 41.57 6.11 -10.93
N THR A 233 42.00 7.30 -10.53
CA THR A 233 41.23 8.52 -10.68
C THR A 233 41.87 9.47 -11.69
N GLU A 234 41.09 10.41 -12.26
CA GLU A 234 41.59 11.36 -13.24
C GLU A 234 42.48 12.43 -12.61
N ASP A 235 42.19 12.86 -11.41
CA ASP A 235 42.73 14.06 -10.78
C ASP A 235 43.26 13.92 -9.37
N ALA A 236 43.12 12.72 -8.73
CA ALA A 236 43.50 12.52 -7.35
C ALA A 236 44.31 11.24 -7.08
N GLY A 237 44.97 10.69 -8.11
CA GLY A 237 45.83 9.52 -7.98
C GLY A 237 45.06 8.21 -7.85
N ILE A 238 45.51 7.32 -6.94
CA ILE A 238 44.99 5.98 -6.77
C ILE A 238 44.44 5.83 -5.34
N SER A 239 43.28 5.16 -5.21
CA SER A 239 42.70 4.70 -3.97
C SER A 239 42.66 3.17 -3.94
N VAL A 240 42.78 2.53 -2.76
CA VAL A 240 42.70 1.08 -2.57
C VAL A 240 41.72 0.78 -1.45
#